data_fc0c87dcb131a3fcd390a3a40f6a94ec
#
_entry.id   fc0c87dcb131a3fcd390a3a40f6a94ec
#
_cell.length_a   1.000
_cell.length_b   1.000
_cell.length_c   1.000
_cell.angle_alpha   90.00
_cell.angle_beta   90.00
_cell.angle_gamma   90.00
#
_symmetry.space_group_name_H-M   'P 1'
#
loop_
_entity.id
_entity.type
_entity.pdbx_description
1 polymer ?
#
loop_
_entity_poly.entity_id
_entity_poly.type
_entity_poly.pdbx_seq_one_letter_code
_entity_poly.pdbx_strand_id
1 'polypeptide(L)'
;RHEEKLELYDEDFEERVLEKLEEGPCMLTAFVPAQRHFTVTVVRDYEDRVTVLPISEDVYITGKLKYSIVSRRLNPEWVQELKRIAFKVMDNLSGTTILSIQVKMGNNGIFYVDSINQLPLVQQQFSSAFLGHSMSEILVRVATGLPIEYKEIKEEMIIVPIYETMMEKASLLTLLKPQWDFEFFQLTPKRPSDVLGVIRLRGASSVELLKEIEVTDLFFNVQ
;
A
#
# COMPACT_ATOMS: atom_id res chain seq x y z
N ARG A 1 -7.34 4.45 -13.90
CA ARG A 1 -8.23 5.54 -13.45
C ARG A 1 -7.50 6.85 -13.70
N HIS A 2 -8.09 7.76 -14.44
CA HIS A 2 -7.65 9.14 -14.44
C HIS A 2 -8.43 9.84 -13.32
N GLU A 3 -7.70 10.35 -12.33
CA GLU A 3 -8.25 11.20 -11.27
C GLU A 3 -7.91 12.64 -11.62
N GLU A 4 -8.91 13.48 -11.68
CA GLU A 4 -8.76 14.91 -11.89
C GLU A 4 -9.36 15.65 -10.70
N LYS A 5 -8.61 16.61 -10.14
CA LYS A 5 -9.09 17.45 -9.07
C LYS A 5 -9.82 18.65 -9.69
N LEU A 6 -11.09 18.77 -9.35
CA LEU A 6 -11.92 19.93 -9.70
C LEU A 6 -12.22 20.73 -8.43
N GLU A 7 -12.17 22.04 -8.51
CA GLU A 7 -12.58 22.91 -7.40
C GLU A 7 -14.00 23.40 -7.66
N LEU A 8 -14.89 23.26 -6.68
CA LEU A 8 -16.33 23.58 -6.79
C LEU A 8 -16.62 25.05 -7.16
N TYR A 9 -15.63 25.92 -6.94
CA TYR A 9 -15.74 27.37 -7.20
C TYR A 9 -15.00 27.81 -8.47
N ASP A 10 -14.43 26.86 -9.23
CA ASP A 10 -13.86 27.19 -10.53
C ASP A 10 -14.98 27.59 -11.49
N GLU A 11 -14.79 28.66 -12.24
CA GLU A 11 -15.80 29.18 -13.18
C GLU A 11 -16.17 28.16 -14.26
N ASP A 12 -15.24 27.23 -14.59
CA ASP A 12 -15.40 26.17 -15.59
C ASP A 12 -15.77 24.79 -14.99
N PHE A 13 -16.10 24.72 -13.69
CA PHE A 13 -16.38 23.46 -12.99
C PHE A 13 -17.45 22.60 -13.70
N GLU A 14 -18.59 23.22 -14.02
CA GLU A 14 -19.71 22.52 -14.67
C GLU A 14 -19.34 22.03 -16.07
N GLU A 15 -18.63 22.84 -16.84
CA GLU A 15 -18.18 22.50 -18.20
C GLU A 15 -17.23 21.30 -18.17
N ARG A 16 -16.24 21.32 -17.29
CA ARG A 16 -15.28 20.21 -17.12
C ARG A 16 -15.95 18.92 -16.63
N VAL A 17 -16.95 19.02 -15.76
CA VAL A 17 -17.74 17.85 -15.34
C VAL A 17 -18.52 17.28 -16.53
N LEU A 18 -19.14 18.13 -17.36
CA LEU A 18 -19.87 17.68 -18.56
C LEU A 18 -18.94 17.03 -19.59
N GLU A 19 -17.77 17.63 -19.85
CA GLU A 19 -16.76 17.02 -20.72
C GLU A 19 -16.36 15.62 -20.24
N LYS A 20 -16.15 15.42 -18.92
CA LYS A 20 -15.83 14.12 -18.36
C LYS A 20 -16.96 13.10 -18.47
N LEU A 21 -18.20 13.56 -18.37
CA LEU A 21 -19.37 12.68 -18.58
C LEU A 21 -19.49 12.23 -20.04
N GLU A 22 -19.07 13.04 -21.01
CA GLU A 22 -19.04 12.66 -22.44
C GLU A 22 -17.96 11.59 -22.72
N GLU A 23 -16.85 11.59 -21.97
CA GLU A 23 -15.81 10.55 -22.08
C GLU A 23 -16.28 9.18 -21.57
N GLY A 24 -17.29 9.13 -20.71
CA GLY A 24 -17.87 7.89 -20.15
C GLY A 24 -18.35 8.02 -18.71
N PRO A 25 -18.78 6.91 -18.11
CA PRO A 25 -19.25 6.91 -16.73
C PRO A 25 -18.15 7.39 -15.78
N CYS A 26 -18.41 8.44 -15.01
CA CYS A 26 -17.52 8.98 -14.01
C CYS A 26 -18.18 9.03 -12.63
N MET A 27 -17.37 9.16 -11.60
CA MET A 27 -17.81 9.31 -10.21
C MET A 27 -17.18 10.57 -9.62
N LEU A 28 -18.01 11.48 -9.15
CA LEU A 28 -17.57 12.66 -8.41
C LEU A 28 -17.51 12.31 -6.92
N THR A 29 -16.36 12.51 -6.32
CA THR A 29 -16.15 12.27 -4.88
C THR A 29 -15.54 13.49 -4.22
N ALA A 30 -15.87 13.70 -2.94
CA ALA A 30 -15.23 14.75 -2.17
C ALA A 30 -13.72 14.49 -2.05
N PHE A 31 -12.94 15.53 -2.30
CA PHE A 31 -11.50 15.49 -2.06
C PHE A 31 -11.22 15.55 -0.55
N VAL A 32 -10.52 14.57 -0.03
CA VAL A 32 -10.04 14.54 1.34
C VAL A 32 -8.54 14.84 1.35
N PRO A 33 -8.13 16.06 1.81
CA PRO A 33 -6.70 16.34 1.99
C PRO A 33 -6.16 15.41 3.08
N ALA A 34 -5.33 14.46 2.67
CA ALA A 34 -4.80 13.45 3.56
C ALA A 34 -3.50 13.89 4.20
N GLN A 35 -3.43 13.79 5.52
CA GLN A 35 -2.20 13.94 6.29
C GLN A 35 -1.36 12.65 6.27
N ARG A 36 -2.04 11.50 6.28
CA ARG A 36 -1.42 10.17 6.28
C ARG A 36 -2.25 9.19 5.46
N HIS A 37 -1.57 8.17 4.92
CA HIS A 37 -2.18 7.08 4.19
C HIS A 37 -1.81 5.76 4.86
N PHE A 38 -2.75 4.81 4.86
CA PHE A 38 -2.56 3.49 5.43
C PHE A 38 -3.12 2.43 4.48
N THR A 39 -2.47 1.27 4.46
CA THR A 39 -3.04 0.07 3.84
C THR A 39 -3.29 -0.96 4.91
N VAL A 40 -4.55 -1.38 5.01
CA VAL A 40 -5.03 -2.41 5.92
C VAL A 40 -5.40 -3.64 5.11
N THR A 41 -4.68 -4.74 5.31
CA THR A 41 -5.02 -6.02 4.70
C THR A 41 -5.84 -6.84 5.67
N VAL A 42 -6.97 -7.31 5.22
CA VAL A 42 -7.87 -8.15 6.01
C VAL A 42 -8.19 -9.43 5.23
N VAL A 43 -8.20 -10.52 5.94
CA VAL A 43 -8.44 -11.86 5.41
C VAL A 43 -9.65 -12.46 6.13
N ARG A 44 -10.58 -13.05 5.37
CA ARG A 44 -11.59 -13.97 5.89
C ARG A 44 -11.34 -15.36 5.34
N ASP A 45 -11.13 -16.31 6.22
CA ASP A 45 -10.92 -17.71 5.85
C ASP A 45 -12.25 -18.47 5.67
N TYR A 46 -12.15 -19.75 5.35
CA TYR A 46 -13.29 -20.63 5.13
C TYR A 46 -14.09 -20.96 6.40
N GLU A 47 -13.51 -20.72 7.59
CA GLU A 47 -14.19 -20.85 8.89
C GLU A 47 -14.81 -19.52 9.34
N ASP A 48 -14.92 -18.53 8.44
CA ASP A 48 -15.44 -17.20 8.69
C ASP A 48 -14.59 -16.36 9.69
N ARG A 49 -13.36 -16.80 9.99
CA ARG A 49 -12.48 -16.02 10.86
C ARG A 49 -11.89 -14.84 10.10
N VAL A 50 -12.08 -13.67 10.66
CA VAL A 50 -11.54 -12.43 10.09
C VAL A 50 -10.23 -12.06 10.80
N THR A 51 -9.17 -11.91 10.03
CA THR A 51 -7.84 -11.55 10.54
C THR A 51 -7.32 -10.32 9.82
N VAL A 52 -6.85 -9.34 10.59
CA VAL A 52 -6.18 -8.15 10.05
C VAL A 52 -4.67 -8.40 10.08
N LEU A 53 -4.05 -8.34 8.91
CA LEU A 53 -2.61 -8.43 8.74
C LEU A 53 -1.92 -7.15 9.24
N PRO A 54 -0.59 -7.12 9.34
CA PRO A 54 0.15 -5.92 9.70
C PRO A 54 -0.24 -4.74 8.82
N ILE A 55 -0.44 -3.59 9.48
CA ILE A 55 -0.86 -2.35 8.81
C ILE A 55 0.39 -1.62 8.34
N SER A 56 0.38 -1.13 7.09
CA SER A 56 1.41 -0.24 6.58
C SER A 56 0.95 1.21 6.62
N GLU A 57 1.89 2.11 6.91
CA GLU A 57 1.77 3.54 6.64
C GLU A 57 2.47 3.84 5.32
N ASP A 58 1.76 4.48 4.39
CA ASP A 58 2.18 4.64 3.01
C ASP A 58 2.50 6.11 2.72
N VAL A 59 3.66 6.38 2.15
CA VAL A 59 4.10 7.72 1.78
C VAL A 59 4.08 7.88 0.27
N TYR A 60 3.34 8.88 -0.19
CA TYR A 60 3.19 9.20 -1.60
C TYR A 60 3.88 10.51 -1.96
N ILE A 61 4.46 10.57 -3.16
CA ILE A 61 4.97 11.80 -3.77
C ILE A 61 4.40 11.88 -5.19
N THR A 62 3.80 13.01 -5.53
CA THR A 62 3.19 13.25 -6.85
C THR A 62 2.24 12.12 -7.31
N GLY A 63 1.47 11.55 -6.36
CA GLY A 63 0.54 10.46 -6.62
C GLY A 63 1.17 9.07 -6.74
N LYS A 64 2.51 8.95 -6.68
CA LYS A 64 3.21 7.65 -6.69
C LYS A 64 3.60 7.23 -5.29
N LEU A 65 3.47 5.95 -4.98
CA LEU A 65 3.95 5.38 -3.73
C LEU A 65 5.47 5.52 -3.65
N LYS A 66 5.98 6.25 -2.68
CA LYS A 66 7.41 6.38 -2.44
C LYS A 66 7.95 5.20 -1.64
N TYR A 67 7.31 4.92 -0.53
CA TYR A 67 7.59 3.75 0.31
C TYR A 67 6.42 3.47 1.26
N SER A 68 6.42 2.27 1.83
CA SER A 68 5.50 1.87 2.91
C SER A 68 6.31 1.44 4.13
N ILE A 69 5.82 1.80 5.31
CA ILE A 69 6.42 1.43 6.59
C ILE A 69 5.49 0.47 7.32
N VAL A 70 5.98 -0.71 7.67
CA VAL A 70 5.32 -1.61 8.61
C VAL A 70 6.04 -1.50 9.95
N SER A 71 5.39 -0.86 10.92
CA SER A 71 5.99 -0.54 12.22
C SER A 71 5.12 -1.01 13.37
N ARG A 72 5.75 -1.48 14.44
CA ARG A 72 5.11 -1.76 15.73
C ARG A 72 4.79 -0.49 16.52
N ARG A 73 5.38 0.64 16.12
CA ARG A 73 5.26 1.93 16.80
C ARG A 73 4.13 2.79 16.25
N LEU A 74 3.29 2.20 15.39
CA LEU A 74 2.09 2.89 14.95
C LEU A 74 1.20 3.18 16.16
N ASN A 75 0.61 4.38 16.21
CA ASN A 75 -0.25 4.79 17.33
C ASN A 75 -1.33 3.73 17.59
N PRO A 76 -1.44 3.20 18.83
CA PRO A 76 -2.39 2.14 19.16
C PRO A 76 -3.85 2.53 18.90
N GLU A 77 -4.23 3.79 19.08
CA GLU A 77 -5.59 4.28 18.79
C GLU A 77 -5.88 4.21 17.28
N TRP A 78 -4.90 4.57 16.46
CA TRP A 78 -5.03 4.44 15.00
C TRP A 78 -5.14 2.98 14.57
N VAL A 79 -4.33 2.10 15.16
CA VAL A 79 -4.40 0.65 14.88
C VAL A 79 -5.78 0.10 15.22
N GLN A 80 -6.37 0.50 16.35
CA GLN A 80 -7.72 0.07 16.74
C GLN A 80 -8.77 0.57 15.76
N GLU A 81 -8.70 1.84 15.39
CA GLU A 81 -9.67 2.42 14.45
C GLU A 81 -9.56 1.81 13.04
N LEU A 82 -8.34 1.62 12.55
CA LEU A 82 -8.09 0.97 11.26
C LEU A 82 -8.60 -0.48 11.24
N LYS A 83 -8.41 -1.23 12.34
CA LYS A 83 -8.99 -2.57 12.51
C LYS A 83 -10.51 -2.52 12.52
N ARG A 84 -11.11 -1.56 13.25
CA ARG A 84 -12.57 -1.38 13.28
C ARG A 84 -13.14 -1.13 11.89
N ILE A 85 -12.47 -0.28 11.10
CA ILE A 85 -12.84 -0.04 9.69
C ILE A 85 -12.77 -1.34 8.88
N ALA A 86 -11.67 -2.10 9.02
CA ALA A 86 -11.50 -3.36 8.30
C ALA A 86 -12.60 -4.37 8.63
N PHE A 87 -12.93 -4.56 9.90
CA PHE A 87 -14.03 -5.44 10.32
C PHE A 87 -15.36 -4.97 9.76
N LYS A 88 -15.66 -3.66 9.85
CA LYS A 88 -16.90 -3.10 9.30
C LYS A 88 -17.03 -3.29 7.78
N VAL A 89 -15.93 -3.21 7.04
CA VAL A 89 -15.93 -3.51 5.60
C VAL A 89 -16.20 -4.99 5.37
N MET A 90 -15.57 -5.87 6.15
CA MET A 90 -15.75 -7.32 6.03
C MET A 90 -17.17 -7.78 6.39
N ASP A 91 -17.83 -7.16 7.36
CA ASP A 91 -19.19 -7.49 7.77
C ASP A 91 -20.23 -7.31 6.63
N ASN A 92 -19.92 -6.45 5.67
CA ASN A 92 -20.77 -6.22 4.48
C ASN A 92 -20.46 -7.16 3.30
N LEU A 93 -19.52 -8.08 3.45
CA LEU A 93 -19.13 -9.02 2.43
C LEU A 93 -19.33 -10.44 2.93
N SER A 94 -19.55 -11.36 2.03
CA SER A 94 -19.71 -12.79 2.33
C SER A 94 -18.62 -13.61 1.65
N GLY A 95 -18.33 -14.78 2.22
CA GLY A 95 -17.39 -15.74 1.65
C GLY A 95 -15.90 -15.43 1.96
N THR A 96 -15.09 -16.39 1.57
CA THR A 96 -13.63 -16.36 1.73
C THR A 96 -13.02 -15.27 0.85
N THR A 97 -12.25 -14.37 1.43
CA THR A 97 -11.69 -13.25 0.68
C THR A 97 -10.44 -12.64 1.35
N ILE A 98 -9.65 -11.96 0.54
CA ILE A 98 -8.60 -11.05 1.00
C ILE A 98 -8.90 -9.66 0.43
N LEU A 99 -8.88 -8.65 1.28
CA LEU A 99 -9.06 -7.27 0.89
C LEU A 99 -7.89 -6.42 1.31
N SER A 100 -7.51 -5.51 0.44
CA SER A 100 -6.59 -4.41 0.71
C SER A 100 -7.40 -3.12 0.77
N ILE A 101 -7.54 -2.57 1.96
CA ILE A 101 -8.31 -1.35 2.22
C ILE A 101 -7.31 -0.20 2.35
N GLN A 102 -7.35 0.74 1.42
CA GLN A 102 -6.58 1.97 1.51
C GLN A 102 -7.39 3.00 2.30
N VAL A 103 -6.76 3.58 3.30
CA VAL A 103 -7.40 4.52 4.23
C VAL A 103 -6.58 5.79 4.30
N LYS A 104 -7.25 6.93 4.18
CA LYS A 104 -6.68 8.26 4.36
C LYS A 104 -7.06 8.81 5.73
N MET A 105 -6.12 9.40 6.43
CA MET A 105 -6.39 10.20 7.61
C MET A 105 -6.34 11.67 7.22
N GLY A 106 -7.47 12.36 7.36
CA GLY A 106 -7.58 13.80 7.08
C GLY A 106 -6.91 14.64 8.17
N ASN A 107 -6.76 15.94 7.90
CA ASN A 107 -6.20 16.91 8.85
C ASN A 107 -7.03 17.04 10.15
N ASN A 108 -8.28 16.62 10.11
CA ASN A 108 -9.18 16.55 11.26
C ASN A 108 -9.02 15.27 12.10
N GLY A 109 -8.05 14.40 11.76
CA GLY A 109 -7.83 13.12 12.42
C GLY A 109 -8.87 12.03 12.09
N ILE A 110 -9.81 12.31 11.19
CA ILE A 110 -10.83 11.34 10.78
C ILE A 110 -10.25 10.41 9.69
N PHE A 111 -10.57 9.12 9.79
CA PHE A 111 -10.17 8.12 8.80
C PHE A 111 -11.26 7.94 7.74
N TYR A 112 -10.84 7.95 6.49
CA TYR A 112 -11.70 7.79 5.31
C TYR A 112 -11.23 6.59 4.48
N VAL A 113 -12.13 5.71 4.12
CA VAL A 113 -11.83 4.63 3.16
C VAL A 113 -11.70 5.23 1.77
N ASP A 114 -10.52 5.11 1.18
CA ASP A 114 -10.20 5.63 -0.15
C ASP A 114 -10.49 4.61 -1.25
N SER A 115 -10.03 3.38 -1.04
CA SER A 115 -10.30 2.28 -1.97
C SER A 115 -10.28 0.92 -1.28
N ILE A 116 -10.98 -0.05 -1.90
CA ILE A 116 -10.99 -1.44 -1.50
C ILE A 116 -10.60 -2.27 -2.72
N ASN A 117 -9.55 -3.08 -2.57
CA ASN A 117 -9.01 -3.91 -3.64
C ASN A 117 -9.00 -5.37 -3.21
N GLN A 118 -9.42 -6.27 -4.11
CA GLN A 118 -9.39 -7.73 -3.88
C GLN A 118 -8.05 -8.35 -4.29
N LEU A 119 -7.16 -7.56 -4.91
CA LEU A 119 -5.83 -8.01 -5.31
C LEU A 119 -4.76 -7.48 -4.36
N PRO A 120 -3.69 -8.24 -4.15
CA PRO A 120 -2.55 -7.75 -3.40
C PRO A 120 -1.97 -6.46 -4.00
N LEU A 121 -1.66 -5.52 -3.13
CA LEU A 121 -0.96 -4.29 -3.48
C LEU A 121 0.53 -4.42 -3.17
N VAL A 122 1.33 -3.55 -3.75
CA VAL A 122 2.78 -3.50 -3.53
C VAL A 122 3.14 -3.31 -2.05
N GLN A 123 2.33 -2.56 -1.33
CA GLN A 123 2.48 -2.33 0.11
C GLN A 123 2.42 -3.62 0.95
N GLN A 124 1.88 -4.71 0.39
CA GLN A 124 1.72 -5.99 1.08
C GLN A 124 2.89 -6.95 0.89
N GLN A 125 3.96 -6.53 0.21
CA GLN A 125 5.16 -7.32 0.00
C GLN A 125 5.97 -7.60 1.28
N PHE A 126 5.46 -7.15 2.45
CA PHE A 126 5.98 -7.54 3.75
C PHE A 126 5.60 -8.97 4.14
N SER A 127 4.60 -9.57 3.51
CA SER A 127 3.96 -10.81 3.95
C SER A 127 4.94 -11.98 4.02
N SER A 128 5.81 -12.15 3.03
CA SER A 128 6.80 -13.23 3.02
C SER A 128 7.77 -13.14 4.20
N ALA A 129 8.15 -11.94 4.59
CA ALA A 129 9.11 -11.72 5.66
C ALA A 129 8.50 -11.87 7.06
N PHE A 130 7.26 -11.42 7.26
CA PHE A 130 6.60 -11.45 8.57
C PHE A 130 5.69 -12.64 8.78
N LEU A 131 5.08 -13.14 7.71
CA LEU A 131 4.14 -14.26 7.79
C LEU A 131 4.75 -15.58 7.30
N GLY A 132 5.93 -15.55 6.69
CA GLY A 132 6.56 -16.70 6.08
C GLY A 132 5.90 -17.16 4.78
N HIS A 133 4.91 -16.43 4.28
CA HIS A 133 4.13 -16.72 3.08
C HIS A 133 3.99 -15.49 2.21
N SER A 134 4.15 -15.64 0.90
CA SER A 134 3.84 -14.56 -0.04
C SER A 134 2.33 -14.28 -0.05
N MET A 135 1.92 -13.09 -0.50
CA MET A 135 0.48 -12.79 -0.62
C MET A 135 -0.25 -13.75 -1.56
N SER A 136 0.41 -14.21 -2.61
CA SER A 136 -0.15 -15.23 -3.51
C SER A 136 -0.36 -16.56 -2.81
N GLU A 137 0.59 -16.97 -1.96
CA GLU A 137 0.44 -18.18 -1.14
C GLU A 137 -0.69 -18.02 -0.10
N ILE A 138 -0.79 -16.86 0.54
CA ILE A 138 -1.90 -16.55 1.46
C ILE A 138 -3.24 -16.66 0.74
N LEU A 139 -3.36 -16.13 -0.48
CA LEU A 139 -4.57 -16.28 -1.30
C LEU A 139 -4.94 -17.76 -1.53
N VAL A 140 -3.97 -18.58 -1.90
CA VAL A 140 -4.20 -20.02 -2.10
C VAL A 140 -4.59 -20.69 -0.79
N ARG A 141 -3.89 -20.43 0.32
CA ARG A 141 -4.20 -20.98 1.64
C ARG A 141 -5.62 -20.62 2.08
N VAL A 142 -6.01 -19.36 1.94
CA VAL A 142 -7.36 -18.87 2.25
C VAL A 142 -8.41 -19.60 1.40
N ALA A 143 -8.18 -19.71 0.09
CA ALA A 143 -9.12 -20.35 -0.83
C ALA A 143 -9.25 -21.87 -0.60
N THR A 144 -8.19 -22.53 -0.11
CA THR A 144 -8.16 -23.98 0.13
C THR A 144 -8.38 -24.38 1.58
N GLY A 145 -8.60 -23.41 2.47
CA GLY A 145 -8.82 -23.67 3.90
C GLY A 145 -7.55 -24.06 4.68
N LEU A 146 -6.38 -23.79 4.13
CA LEU A 146 -5.13 -24.04 4.83
C LEU A 146 -4.87 -22.94 5.88
N PRO A 147 -4.32 -23.29 7.05
CA PRO A 147 -4.08 -22.32 8.11
C PRO A 147 -3.03 -21.29 7.68
N ILE A 148 -3.23 -20.05 8.12
CA ILE A 148 -2.25 -18.98 8.01
C ILE A 148 -1.61 -18.82 9.38
N GLU A 149 -0.32 -19.07 9.46
CA GLU A 149 0.45 -18.86 10.68
C GLU A 149 0.89 -17.39 10.74
N TYR A 150 0.57 -16.74 11.86
CA TYR A 150 1.01 -15.37 12.12
C TYR A 150 2.20 -15.40 13.06
N LYS A 151 3.30 -14.81 12.62
CA LYS A 151 4.45 -14.56 13.48
C LYS A 151 4.38 -13.14 14.03
N GLU A 152 4.73 -12.98 15.29
CA GLU A 152 4.85 -11.65 15.87
C GLU A 152 5.92 -10.84 15.14
N ILE A 153 5.57 -9.63 14.72
CA ILE A 153 6.51 -8.71 14.08
C ILE A 153 7.52 -8.24 15.13
N LYS A 154 8.75 -8.67 15.02
CA LYS A 154 9.85 -8.27 15.93
C LYS A 154 10.65 -7.08 15.40
N GLU A 155 10.64 -6.88 14.10
CA GLU A 155 11.40 -5.86 13.39
C GLU A 155 10.44 -4.90 12.66
N GLU A 156 10.92 -3.73 12.32
CA GLU A 156 10.24 -2.82 11.41
C GLU A 156 10.69 -3.09 9.97
N MET A 157 9.85 -2.76 9.00
CA MET A 157 10.17 -2.94 7.59
C MET A 157 9.81 -1.69 6.80
N ILE A 158 10.65 -1.39 5.82
CA ILE A 158 10.35 -0.44 4.75
C ILE A 158 10.27 -1.20 3.44
N ILE A 159 9.23 -0.92 2.66
CA ILE A 159 9.03 -1.46 1.32
C ILE A 159 9.12 -0.29 0.36
N VAL A 160 10.06 -0.35 -0.58
CA VAL A 160 10.27 0.65 -1.62
C VAL A 160 9.91 0.05 -2.97
N PRO A 161 8.89 0.55 -3.67
CA PRO A 161 8.61 0.13 -5.04
C PRO A 161 9.73 0.61 -5.98
N ILE A 162 10.11 -0.23 -6.93
CA ILE A 162 11.09 0.09 -7.97
C ILE A 162 10.32 0.52 -9.21
N TYR A 163 10.51 1.76 -9.62
CA TYR A 163 10.01 2.30 -10.89
C TYR A 163 11.11 2.30 -11.95
N GLU A 164 10.75 2.52 -13.21
CA GLU A 164 11.69 2.54 -14.34
C GLU A 164 12.90 3.46 -14.08
N THR A 165 12.65 4.67 -13.59
CA THR A 165 13.69 5.67 -13.27
C THR A 165 14.66 5.22 -12.18
N MET A 166 14.33 4.17 -11.42
CA MET A 166 15.11 3.64 -10.32
C MET A 166 15.86 2.35 -10.67
N MET A 167 15.56 1.72 -11.81
CA MET A 167 16.03 0.37 -12.15
C MET A 167 17.55 0.24 -12.16
N GLU A 168 18.24 1.16 -12.81
CA GLU A 168 19.71 1.14 -12.88
C GLU A 168 20.33 1.19 -11.48
N LYS A 169 19.85 2.12 -10.67
CA LYS A 169 20.32 2.31 -9.29
C LYS A 169 19.97 1.13 -8.40
N ALA A 170 18.74 0.63 -8.49
CA ALA A 170 18.32 -0.55 -7.76
C ALA A 170 19.17 -1.77 -8.11
N SER A 171 19.48 -1.97 -9.39
CA SER A 171 20.36 -3.05 -9.84
C SER A 171 21.77 -2.93 -9.28
N LEU A 172 22.33 -1.72 -9.22
CA LEU A 172 23.64 -1.49 -8.61
C LEU A 172 23.62 -1.76 -7.10
N LEU A 173 22.54 -1.34 -6.43
CA LEU A 173 22.38 -1.53 -4.99
C LEU A 173 22.26 -3.01 -4.59
N THR A 174 21.87 -3.93 -5.47
CA THR A 174 21.90 -5.37 -5.17
C THR A 174 23.30 -5.86 -4.81
N LEU A 175 24.33 -5.25 -5.38
CA LEU A 175 25.74 -5.57 -5.13
C LEU A 175 26.29 -4.83 -3.91
N LEU A 176 25.86 -3.58 -3.70
CA LEU A 176 26.37 -2.71 -2.64
C LEU A 176 25.67 -2.90 -1.29
N LYS A 177 24.46 -3.41 -1.30
CA LYS A 177 23.59 -3.60 -0.13
C LYS A 177 23.04 -5.04 -0.07
N PRO A 178 23.90 -6.06 0.08
CA PRO A 178 23.47 -7.47 0.07
C PRO A 178 22.55 -7.83 1.23
N GLN A 179 22.46 -6.99 2.28
CA GLN A 179 21.54 -7.17 3.40
C GLN A 179 20.11 -6.71 3.08
N TRP A 180 19.89 -5.96 1.99
CA TRP A 180 18.57 -5.58 1.52
C TRP A 180 18.01 -6.70 0.65
N ASP A 181 16.70 -6.88 0.70
CA ASP A 181 16.00 -7.88 -0.10
C ASP A 181 15.40 -7.23 -1.34
N PHE A 182 15.87 -7.64 -2.52
CA PHE A 182 15.44 -7.12 -3.82
C PHE A 182 14.63 -8.17 -4.56
N GLU A 183 13.49 -7.78 -5.08
CA GLU A 183 12.67 -8.63 -5.93
C GLU A 183 12.24 -7.84 -7.17
N PHE A 184 12.58 -8.35 -8.35
CA PHE A 184 12.22 -7.76 -9.64
C PHE A 184 11.10 -8.59 -10.27
N PHE A 185 9.96 -7.93 -10.57
CA PHE A 185 8.79 -8.59 -11.16
C PHE A 185 8.87 -8.63 -12.68
N GLN A 186 9.40 -7.55 -13.27
CA GLN A 186 9.57 -7.37 -14.69
C GLN A 186 10.73 -6.39 -14.95
N LEU A 187 11.33 -6.49 -16.13
CA LEU A 187 12.47 -5.65 -16.50
C LEU A 187 12.08 -4.44 -17.35
N THR A 188 10.90 -4.48 -17.96
CA THR A 188 10.41 -3.41 -18.83
C THR A 188 9.00 -3.02 -18.43
N PRO A 189 8.71 -1.72 -18.24
CA PRO A 189 7.39 -1.26 -17.92
C PRO A 189 6.47 -1.34 -19.16
N LYS A 190 5.20 -1.60 -18.92
CA LYS A 190 4.14 -1.43 -19.93
C LYS A 190 3.56 -0.02 -19.87
N ARG A 191 3.63 0.61 -18.68
CA ARG A 191 3.20 1.98 -18.41
C ARG A 191 4.24 2.67 -17.51
N PRO A 192 4.41 3.99 -17.60
CA PRO A 192 5.36 4.74 -16.77
C PRO A 192 5.13 4.62 -15.25
N SER A 193 3.91 4.25 -14.85
CA SER A 193 3.53 4.05 -13.44
C SER A 193 3.71 2.62 -12.94
N ASP A 194 4.15 1.70 -13.80
CA ASP A 194 4.29 0.29 -13.41
C ASP A 194 5.42 0.12 -12.39
N VAL A 195 5.13 -0.67 -11.35
CA VAL A 195 6.12 -1.10 -10.39
C VAL A 195 6.84 -2.31 -10.98
N LEU A 196 8.15 -2.19 -11.14
CA LEU A 196 9.01 -3.22 -11.76
C LEU A 196 9.59 -4.18 -10.73
N GLY A 197 9.53 -3.83 -9.48
CA GLY A 197 10.05 -4.63 -8.38
C GLY A 197 9.86 -3.93 -7.04
N VAL A 198 10.43 -4.52 -6.00
CA VAL A 198 10.44 -3.96 -4.65
C VAL A 198 11.79 -4.16 -3.99
N ILE A 199 12.13 -3.23 -3.10
CA ILE A 199 13.22 -3.37 -2.15
C ILE A 199 12.59 -3.47 -0.77
N ARG A 200 12.99 -4.47 0.02
CA ARG A 200 12.55 -4.64 1.40
C ARG A 200 13.75 -4.49 2.34
N LEU A 201 13.62 -3.56 3.27
CA LEU A 201 14.60 -3.33 4.32
C LEU A 201 13.99 -3.72 5.65
N ARG A 202 14.72 -4.44 6.49
CA ARG A 202 14.29 -4.85 7.83
C ARG A 202 15.29 -4.40 8.88
N GLY A 203 14.80 -3.96 10.03
CA GLY A 203 15.65 -3.54 11.12
C GLY A 203 14.88 -3.17 12.38
N ALA A 204 15.60 -2.73 13.39
CA ALA A 204 15.03 -2.34 14.68
C ALA A 204 14.25 -1.02 14.63
N SER A 205 14.55 -0.16 13.65
CA SER A 205 13.97 1.19 13.55
C SER A 205 13.79 1.62 12.10
N SER A 206 12.56 1.97 11.72
CA SER A 206 12.24 2.53 10.41
C SER A 206 12.95 3.87 10.16
N VAL A 207 13.23 4.64 11.20
CA VAL A 207 13.98 5.89 11.07
C VAL A 207 15.42 5.65 10.61
N GLU A 208 16.08 4.60 11.15
CA GLU A 208 17.43 4.21 10.71
C GLU A 208 17.40 3.67 9.29
N LEU A 209 16.44 2.83 8.96
CA LEU A 209 16.26 2.28 7.62
C LEU A 209 16.02 3.40 6.59
N LEU A 210 15.23 4.42 6.91
CA LEU A 210 15.02 5.58 6.03
C LEU A 210 16.32 6.34 5.79
N LYS A 211 17.13 6.56 6.82
CA LYS A 211 18.44 7.20 6.66
C LYS A 211 19.38 6.39 5.76
N GLU A 212 19.35 5.05 5.89
CA GLU A 212 20.11 4.18 4.99
C GLU A 212 19.69 4.34 3.52
N ILE A 213 18.39 4.48 3.27
CA ILE A 213 17.87 4.69 1.91
C ILE A 213 18.28 6.08 1.40
N GLU A 214 18.15 7.12 2.23
CA GLU A 214 18.48 8.50 1.86
C GLU A 214 19.94 8.65 1.42
N VAL A 215 20.88 8.00 2.11
CA VAL A 215 22.31 8.02 1.76
C VAL A 215 22.58 7.40 0.37
N THR A 216 21.70 6.56 -0.14
CA THR A 216 21.85 5.96 -1.47
C THR A 216 21.35 6.86 -2.60
N ASP A 217 20.72 7.99 -2.32
CA ASP A 217 20.02 8.84 -3.29
C ASP A 217 19.02 8.08 -4.18
N LEU A 218 18.46 6.96 -3.69
CA LEU A 218 17.54 6.11 -4.45
C LEU A 218 16.32 6.89 -4.95
N PHE A 219 15.90 7.91 -4.20
CA PHE A 219 14.74 8.74 -4.51
C PHE A 219 15.06 10.01 -5.33
N PHE A 220 16.30 10.24 -5.73
CA PHE A 220 16.68 11.48 -6.39
C PHE A 220 15.97 11.75 -7.71
N ASN A 221 15.57 10.70 -8.43
CA ASN A 221 14.89 10.79 -9.73
C ASN A 221 13.36 10.50 -9.65
N VAL A 222 12.77 10.48 -8.45
CA VAL A 222 11.32 10.23 -8.25
C VAL A 222 10.61 11.57 -8.02
N GLN A 223 10.80 12.53 -8.93
CA GLN A 223 10.04 13.79 -8.96
C GLN A 223 8.89 13.71 -9.95
#